data_50cc9ef45230a8c974273dec6dc6b942
#
_entry.id   50cc9ef45230a8c974273dec6dc6b942
#
_cell.length_a   1.000
_cell.length_b   1.000
_cell.length_c   1.000
_cell.angle_alpha   90.00
_cell.angle_beta   90.00
_cell.angle_gamma   90.00
#
_symmetry.space_group_name_H-M   'P 1'
#
loop_
_entity.id
_entity.type
_entity.pdbx_description
1 polymer ?
#
loop_
_entity_poly.entity_id
_entity_poly.type
_entity_poly.pdbx_seq_one_letter_code
_entity_poly.pdbx_strand_id
1 'polypeptide(L)'
;MKLPISPRLLACAQLVPPCRRAADVGCDHGYLAIHLLQSGAVESVIASDINEMPLQSALHNAVRYGVREKMSFYLSDGVRNIPRDFDCLICAGMGGDTMVSILEAAPWLRSDQYTLILQCQSKTPLLRRYLSDNGWAIDRETILRDGKFLYTVIRALWDPAAPRLTPGGWYLSPAALENPPEIYAEYRDYVLNGLRITLAHQENPEKHRALQELEGQATDT
;
A
#
# COMPACT_ATOMS: atom_id res chain seq x y z
N MET A 1 -5.58 17.12 21.10
CA MET A 1 -4.17 17.19 20.65
C MET A 1 -4.15 16.78 19.18
N LYS A 2 -3.43 17.49 18.29
CA LYS A 2 -3.34 17.14 16.87
C LYS A 2 -2.44 15.90 16.73
N LEU A 3 -2.92 14.89 15.97
CA LEU A 3 -2.17 13.67 15.69
C LEU A 3 -1.07 13.98 14.64
N PRO A 4 0.21 13.61 14.87
CA PRO A 4 1.30 13.83 13.92
C PRO A 4 1.29 12.74 12.83
N ILE A 5 0.29 12.78 11.96
CA ILE A 5 0.13 11.82 10.86
C ILE A 5 0.65 12.42 9.55
N SER A 6 1.46 11.66 8.81
CA SER A 6 2.05 12.09 7.54
C SER A 6 1.03 12.03 6.39
N PRO A 7 1.28 12.78 5.27
CA PRO A 7 0.44 12.69 4.08
C PRO A 7 0.28 11.25 3.55
N ARG A 8 1.34 10.43 3.62
CA ARG A 8 1.30 9.01 3.20
C ARG A 8 0.32 8.19 4.02
N LEU A 9 0.35 8.34 5.34
CA LEU A 9 -0.55 7.62 6.24
C LEU A 9 -1.99 8.11 6.11
N LEU A 10 -2.20 9.41 5.86
CA LEU A 10 -3.54 9.95 5.56
C LEU A 10 -4.09 9.37 4.25
N ALA A 11 -3.27 9.25 3.21
CA ALA A 11 -3.69 8.62 1.96
C ALA A 11 -4.03 7.13 2.15
N CYS A 12 -3.29 6.40 2.99
CA CYS A 12 -3.68 5.04 3.37
C CYS A 12 -5.06 5.03 4.04
N ALA A 13 -5.28 5.90 5.02
CA ALA A 13 -6.55 5.97 5.74
C ALA A 13 -7.75 6.26 4.82
N GLN A 14 -7.57 7.09 3.79
CA GLN A 14 -8.61 7.43 2.80
C GLN A 14 -9.03 6.26 1.93
N LEU A 15 -8.14 5.26 1.74
CA LEU A 15 -8.44 4.06 0.96
C LEU A 15 -9.01 2.91 1.79
N VAL A 16 -8.93 2.99 3.13
CA VAL A 16 -9.55 1.99 4.02
C VAL A 16 -11.07 2.09 3.89
N PRO A 17 -11.75 1.01 3.46
CA PRO A 17 -13.21 1.01 3.43
C PRO A 17 -13.76 1.02 4.87
N PRO A 18 -14.99 1.51 5.08
CA PRO A 18 -15.67 1.30 6.35
C PRO A 18 -15.69 -0.19 6.68
N CYS A 19 -15.10 -0.58 7.80
CA CYS A 19 -15.00 -1.98 8.18
C CYS A 19 -14.96 -2.12 9.71
N ARG A 20 -15.22 -3.32 10.19
CA ARG A 20 -15.23 -3.60 11.62
C ARG A 20 -13.83 -3.55 12.22
N ARG A 21 -12.86 -4.17 11.57
CA ARG A 21 -11.52 -4.32 12.13
C ARG A 21 -10.43 -4.21 11.06
N ALA A 22 -9.42 -3.39 11.29
CA ALA A 22 -8.22 -3.34 10.47
C ALA A 22 -7.02 -3.98 11.18
N ALA A 23 -6.06 -4.48 10.39
CA ALA A 23 -4.74 -4.90 10.85
C ALA A 23 -3.67 -3.97 10.27
N ASP A 24 -3.02 -3.18 11.12
CA ASP A 24 -1.91 -2.28 10.77
C ASP A 24 -0.59 -3.00 11.06
N VAL A 25 0.05 -3.50 10.01
CA VAL A 25 1.28 -4.32 10.08
C VAL A 25 2.50 -3.45 9.80
N GLY A 26 3.46 -3.48 10.73
CA GLY A 26 4.54 -2.50 10.80
C GLY A 26 4.02 -1.15 11.28
N CYS A 27 3.26 -1.17 12.37
CA CYS A 27 2.49 -0.04 12.86
C CYS A 27 3.34 1.12 13.40
N ASP A 28 4.63 0.91 13.64
CA ASP A 28 5.58 1.90 14.16
C ASP A 28 5.01 2.62 15.41
N HIS A 29 4.75 3.90 15.34
CA HIS A 29 4.16 4.69 16.42
C HIS A 29 2.63 4.57 16.55
N GLY A 30 1.96 3.79 15.69
CA GLY A 30 0.52 3.54 15.70
C GLY A 30 -0.35 4.72 15.24
N TYR A 31 0.22 5.74 14.61
CA TYR A 31 -0.54 6.94 14.24
C TYR A 31 -1.63 6.68 13.20
N LEU A 32 -1.42 5.73 12.27
CA LEU A 32 -2.45 5.34 11.31
C LEU A 32 -3.62 4.65 12.01
N ALA A 33 -3.34 3.66 12.85
CA ALA A 33 -4.35 2.96 13.65
C ALA A 33 -5.17 3.94 14.53
N ILE A 34 -4.49 4.87 15.21
CA ILE A 34 -5.16 5.90 16.03
C ILE A 34 -6.06 6.79 15.18
N HIS A 35 -5.60 7.23 14.00
CA HIS A 35 -6.39 8.05 13.09
C HIS A 35 -7.66 7.34 12.62
N LEU A 36 -7.54 6.08 12.20
CA LEU A 36 -8.67 5.26 11.75
C LEU A 36 -9.74 5.11 12.84
N LEU A 37 -9.32 4.91 14.08
CA LEU A 37 -10.24 4.80 15.23
C LEU A 37 -10.91 6.14 15.56
N GLN A 38 -10.14 7.24 15.54
CA GLN A 38 -10.68 8.58 15.86
C GLN A 38 -11.62 9.11 14.78
N SER A 39 -11.39 8.76 13.51
CA SER A 39 -12.27 9.11 12.40
C SER A 39 -13.53 8.24 12.33
N GLY A 40 -13.57 7.12 13.06
CA GLY A 40 -14.66 6.16 12.99
C GLY A 40 -14.67 5.30 11.73
N ALA A 41 -13.56 5.28 10.96
CA ALA A 41 -13.45 4.44 9.77
C ALA A 41 -13.44 2.95 10.12
N VAL A 42 -12.96 2.60 11.33
CA VAL A 42 -12.96 1.23 11.86
C VAL A 42 -13.39 1.23 13.33
N GLU A 43 -13.90 0.09 13.81
CA GLU A 43 -14.31 -0.08 15.20
C GLU A 43 -13.14 -0.48 16.10
N SER A 44 -12.20 -1.28 15.56
CA SER A 44 -11.01 -1.77 16.28
C SER A 44 -9.83 -1.97 15.34
N VAL A 45 -8.61 -2.01 15.91
CA VAL A 45 -7.37 -2.22 15.14
C VAL A 45 -6.48 -3.26 15.83
N ILE A 46 -5.94 -4.18 15.03
CA ILE A 46 -4.76 -4.99 15.36
C ILE A 46 -3.54 -4.19 14.94
N ALA A 47 -2.72 -3.75 15.88
CA ALA A 47 -1.43 -3.12 15.60
C ALA A 47 -0.32 -4.14 15.81
N SER A 48 0.53 -4.35 14.81
CA SER A 48 1.66 -5.26 14.93
C SER A 48 2.95 -4.66 14.40
N ASP A 49 4.07 -5.06 14.98
CA ASP A 49 5.42 -4.73 14.52
C ASP A 49 6.35 -5.91 14.78
N ILE A 50 7.43 -6.02 14.01
CA ILE A 50 8.46 -7.01 14.22
C ILE A 50 9.38 -6.66 15.39
N ASN A 51 9.42 -5.36 15.75
CA ASN A 51 10.23 -4.83 16.81
C ASN A 51 9.38 -4.42 18.02
N GLU A 52 9.88 -4.69 19.21
CA GLU A 52 9.18 -4.39 20.45
C GLU A 52 9.09 -2.89 20.75
N MET A 53 10.14 -2.10 20.47
CA MET A 53 10.17 -0.67 20.79
C MET A 53 9.11 0.15 20.02
N PRO A 54 8.94 0.00 18.68
CA PRO A 54 7.84 0.61 17.95
C PRO A 54 6.48 0.22 18.52
N LEU A 55 6.27 -1.07 18.81
CA LEU A 55 5.02 -1.57 19.36
C LEU A 55 4.68 -0.95 20.73
N GLN A 56 5.68 -0.77 21.58
CA GLN A 56 5.55 -0.06 22.86
C GLN A 56 5.21 1.43 22.68
N SER A 57 5.81 2.07 21.67
CA SER A 57 5.50 3.45 21.29
C SER A 57 4.04 3.58 20.81
N ALA A 58 3.57 2.63 19.99
CA ALA A 58 2.18 2.56 19.55
C ALA A 58 1.21 2.41 20.72
N LEU A 59 1.52 1.52 21.68
CA LEU A 59 0.74 1.33 22.89
C LEU A 59 0.65 2.61 23.74
N HIS A 60 1.80 3.28 23.96
CA HIS A 60 1.84 4.54 24.70
C HIS A 60 1.00 5.63 24.00
N ASN A 61 1.11 5.74 22.68
CA ASN A 61 0.32 6.69 21.91
C ASN A 61 -1.18 6.34 21.95
N ALA A 62 -1.56 5.07 21.88
CA ALA A 62 -2.96 4.64 21.98
C ALA A 62 -3.59 5.09 23.32
N VAL A 63 -2.86 4.99 24.43
CA VAL A 63 -3.28 5.52 25.74
C VAL A 63 -3.41 7.04 25.69
N ARG A 64 -2.37 7.72 25.19
CA ARG A 64 -2.31 9.20 25.10
C ARG A 64 -3.46 9.80 24.29
N TYR A 65 -3.89 9.10 23.21
CA TYR A 65 -4.96 9.54 22.32
C TYR A 65 -6.34 8.94 22.62
N GLY A 66 -6.46 8.18 23.73
CA GLY A 66 -7.74 7.68 24.26
C GLY A 66 -8.39 6.56 23.45
N VAL A 67 -7.59 5.77 22.71
CA VAL A 67 -8.10 4.66 21.86
C VAL A 67 -7.57 3.29 22.28
N ARG A 68 -6.88 3.18 23.42
CA ARG A 68 -6.22 1.96 23.88
C ARG A 68 -7.13 0.72 23.89
N GLU A 69 -8.36 0.88 24.34
CA GLU A 69 -9.32 -0.23 24.47
C GLU A 69 -9.82 -0.79 23.12
N LYS A 70 -9.61 -0.03 22.04
CA LYS A 70 -9.96 -0.43 20.66
C LYS A 70 -8.77 -0.99 19.89
N MET A 71 -7.59 -1.11 20.51
CA MET A 71 -6.37 -1.60 19.88
C MET A 71 -5.83 -2.85 20.58
N SER A 72 -5.48 -3.85 19.78
CA SER A 72 -4.73 -5.05 20.20
C SER A 72 -3.32 -4.99 19.64
N PHE A 73 -2.31 -5.39 20.42
CA PHE A 73 -0.89 -5.24 20.07
C PHE A 73 -0.21 -6.60 19.99
N TYR A 74 0.54 -6.85 18.90
CA TYR A 74 1.19 -8.12 18.64
C TYR A 74 2.62 -7.93 18.14
N LEU A 75 3.58 -8.59 18.77
CA LEU A 75 4.93 -8.74 18.22
C LEU A 75 4.88 -9.79 17.13
N SER A 76 5.05 -9.39 15.87
CA SER A 76 4.80 -10.26 14.71
C SER A 76 5.67 -9.89 13.52
N ASP A 77 6.23 -10.92 12.88
CA ASP A 77 6.82 -10.80 11.54
C ASP A 77 5.68 -10.88 10.50
N GLY A 78 5.30 -9.73 9.99
CA GLY A 78 4.12 -9.60 9.15
C GLY A 78 2.85 -10.05 9.88
N VAL A 79 2.08 -10.95 9.27
CA VAL A 79 0.80 -11.45 9.77
C VAL A 79 0.87 -12.80 10.49
N ARG A 80 2.08 -13.29 10.80
CA ARG A 80 2.28 -14.66 11.31
C ARG A 80 1.65 -14.91 12.68
N ASN A 81 1.74 -13.91 13.57
CA ASN A 81 1.33 -14.04 14.97
C ASN A 81 0.12 -13.17 15.33
N ILE A 82 -0.63 -12.68 14.34
CA ILE A 82 -1.84 -11.90 14.57
C ILE A 82 -3.10 -12.74 14.33
N PRO A 83 -4.22 -12.44 14.99
CA PRO A 83 -5.53 -13.03 14.68
C PRO A 83 -5.93 -12.71 13.23
N ARG A 84 -6.72 -13.60 12.61
CA ARG A 84 -7.20 -13.44 11.23
C ARG A 84 -8.60 -12.81 11.14
N ASP A 85 -9.16 -12.37 12.26
CA ASP A 85 -10.49 -11.81 12.39
C ASP A 85 -10.53 -10.29 12.10
N PHE A 86 -9.99 -9.90 10.95
CA PHE A 86 -10.02 -8.52 10.44
C PHE A 86 -10.52 -8.48 9.00
N ASP A 87 -10.88 -7.30 8.52
CA ASP A 87 -11.46 -7.08 7.18
C ASP A 87 -10.47 -6.36 6.25
N CYS A 88 -9.55 -5.57 6.82
CA CYS A 88 -8.60 -4.77 6.07
C CYS A 88 -7.17 -4.95 6.59
N LEU A 89 -6.25 -5.36 5.73
CA LEU A 89 -4.81 -5.42 5.99
C LEU A 89 -4.15 -4.14 5.48
N ILE A 90 -3.38 -3.48 6.34
CA ILE A 90 -2.64 -2.29 5.98
C ILE A 90 -1.15 -2.56 6.19
N CYS A 91 -0.35 -2.34 5.13
CA CYS A 91 1.11 -2.33 5.20
C CYS A 91 1.59 -1.00 4.63
N ALA A 92 2.10 -0.12 5.48
CA ALA A 92 2.56 1.21 5.08
C ALA A 92 4.03 1.42 5.41
N GLY A 93 4.76 2.08 4.50
CA GLY A 93 6.15 2.43 4.75
C GLY A 93 7.17 1.31 4.51
N MET A 94 6.82 0.26 3.77
CA MET A 94 7.68 -0.89 3.50
C MET A 94 8.14 -0.93 2.05
N GLY A 95 9.22 -1.67 1.78
CA GLY A 95 9.64 -2.01 0.42
C GLY A 95 8.75 -3.09 -0.21
N GLY A 96 8.70 -3.11 -1.55
CA GLY A 96 7.91 -4.10 -2.29
C GLY A 96 8.29 -5.55 -1.98
N ASP A 97 9.58 -5.84 -1.77
CA ASP A 97 10.03 -7.20 -1.40
C ASP A 97 9.43 -7.65 -0.06
N THR A 98 9.44 -6.76 0.93
CA THR A 98 8.89 -7.06 2.26
C THR A 98 7.38 -7.33 2.17
N MET A 99 6.65 -6.48 1.43
CA MET A 99 5.21 -6.66 1.25
C MET A 99 4.90 -7.99 0.53
N VAL A 100 5.64 -8.30 -0.55
CA VAL A 100 5.50 -9.58 -1.25
C VAL A 100 5.75 -10.75 -0.30
N SER A 101 6.82 -10.71 0.50
CA SER A 101 7.11 -11.77 1.47
C SER A 101 6.00 -11.95 2.53
N ILE A 102 5.38 -10.85 2.99
CA ILE A 102 4.23 -10.91 3.91
C ILE A 102 3.04 -11.59 3.25
N LEU A 103 2.73 -11.23 2.00
CA LEU A 103 1.60 -11.79 1.25
C LEU A 103 1.82 -13.27 0.88
N GLU A 104 3.06 -13.67 0.53
CA GLU A 104 3.43 -15.06 0.27
C GLU A 104 3.31 -15.94 1.50
N ALA A 105 3.66 -15.42 2.67
CA ALA A 105 3.51 -16.11 3.94
C ALA A 105 2.06 -16.25 4.41
N ALA A 106 1.12 -15.58 3.74
CA ALA A 106 -0.29 -15.50 4.11
C ALA A 106 -1.26 -15.85 2.96
N PRO A 107 -1.19 -17.07 2.36
CA PRO A 107 -2.07 -17.43 1.24
C PRO A 107 -3.56 -17.41 1.61
N TRP A 108 -3.89 -17.45 2.90
CA TRP A 108 -5.25 -17.32 3.41
C TRP A 108 -5.87 -15.93 3.21
N LEU A 109 -5.07 -14.89 2.92
CA LEU A 109 -5.55 -13.56 2.54
C LEU A 109 -6.24 -13.57 1.17
N ARG A 110 -6.03 -14.58 0.33
CA ARG A 110 -6.65 -14.73 -1.00
C ARG A 110 -8.13 -15.08 -0.86
N SER A 111 -8.90 -14.13 -0.43
CA SER A 111 -10.33 -14.21 -0.14
C SER A 111 -10.96 -12.84 -0.30
N ASP A 112 -12.25 -12.80 -0.67
CA ASP A 112 -13.10 -11.61 -0.74
C ASP A 112 -13.35 -10.95 0.63
N GLN A 113 -13.00 -11.65 1.71
CA GLN A 113 -13.07 -11.13 3.07
C GLN A 113 -12.09 -9.96 3.29
N TYR A 114 -10.94 -9.94 2.60
CA TYR A 114 -9.84 -9.03 2.91
C TYR A 114 -9.64 -7.96 1.85
N THR A 115 -9.55 -6.72 2.31
CA THR A 115 -9.03 -5.60 1.52
C THR A 115 -7.58 -5.34 1.89
N LEU A 116 -6.70 -5.12 0.91
CA LEU A 116 -5.31 -4.75 1.14
C LEU A 116 -5.10 -3.25 0.89
N ILE A 117 -4.44 -2.55 1.81
CA ILE A 117 -3.97 -1.17 1.65
C ILE A 117 -2.45 -1.19 1.76
N LEU A 118 -1.76 -0.90 0.66
CA LEU A 118 -0.32 -1.09 0.53
C LEU A 118 0.36 0.22 0.11
N GLN A 119 1.12 0.84 1.03
CA GLN A 119 1.94 2.01 0.71
C GLN A 119 3.40 1.60 0.60
N CYS A 120 3.85 1.45 -0.65
CA CYS A 120 5.17 0.97 -0.99
C CYS A 120 6.18 2.13 -1.09
N GLN A 121 7.35 2.00 -0.47
CA GLN A 121 8.42 3.01 -0.52
C GLN A 121 9.44 2.75 -1.65
N SER A 122 9.58 1.51 -2.07
CA SER A 122 10.52 1.12 -3.12
C SER A 122 10.05 -0.14 -3.82
N LYS A 123 10.47 -0.33 -5.07
CA LYS A 123 10.13 -1.50 -5.87
C LYS A 123 8.62 -1.71 -6.08
N THR A 124 7.86 -0.63 -6.20
CA THR A 124 6.41 -0.68 -6.45
C THR A 124 6.05 -1.50 -7.69
N PRO A 125 6.80 -1.50 -8.80
CA PRO A 125 6.53 -2.38 -9.94
C PRO A 125 6.55 -3.86 -9.60
N LEU A 126 7.46 -4.30 -8.71
CA LEU A 126 7.49 -5.68 -8.22
C LEU A 126 6.21 -6.04 -7.46
N LEU A 127 5.75 -5.15 -6.59
CA LEU A 127 4.51 -5.35 -5.83
C LEU A 127 3.29 -5.43 -6.74
N ARG A 128 3.13 -4.50 -7.70
CA ARG A 128 2.00 -4.52 -8.65
C ARG A 128 2.00 -5.78 -9.51
N ARG A 129 3.17 -6.20 -10.00
CA ARG A 129 3.33 -7.46 -10.74
C ARG A 129 2.89 -8.64 -9.89
N TYR A 130 3.40 -8.74 -8.65
CA TYR A 130 3.03 -9.82 -7.73
C TYR A 130 1.52 -9.87 -7.49
N LEU A 131 0.90 -8.74 -7.19
CA LEU A 131 -0.55 -8.66 -6.99
C LEU A 131 -1.31 -9.19 -8.21
N SER A 132 -0.99 -8.65 -9.38
CA SER A 132 -1.62 -9.04 -10.64
C SER A 132 -1.41 -10.53 -10.99
N ASP A 133 -0.20 -11.04 -10.84
CA ASP A 133 0.13 -12.44 -11.17
C ASP A 133 -0.51 -13.44 -10.20
N ASN A 134 -0.88 -12.98 -8.99
CA ASN A 134 -1.45 -13.81 -7.93
C ASN A 134 -2.94 -13.58 -7.68
N GLY A 135 -3.68 -12.98 -8.63
CA GLY A 135 -5.14 -12.87 -8.58
C GLY A 135 -5.66 -11.75 -7.69
N TRP A 136 -4.88 -10.70 -7.48
CA TRP A 136 -5.32 -9.48 -6.84
C TRP A 136 -5.61 -8.41 -7.87
N ALA A 137 -6.81 -7.84 -7.84
CA ALA A 137 -7.18 -6.67 -8.61
C ALA A 137 -6.73 -5.41 -7.87
N ILE A 138 -5.98 -4.54 -8.53
CA ILE A 138 -5.72 -3.17 -8.06
C ILE A 138 -6.92 -2.33 -8.49
N ASP A 139 -7.84 -2.08 -7.56
CA ASP A 139 -9.08 -1.37 -7.86
C ASP A 139 -8.97 0.15 -7.63
N ARG A 140 -8.03 0.58 -6.76
CA ARG A 140 -7.70 2.00 -6.56
C ARG A 140 -6.21 2.18 -6.34
N GLU A 141 -5.71 3.30 -6.85
CA GLU A 141 -4.35 3.73 -6.57
C GLU A 141 -4.30 5.25 -6.45
N THR A 142 -3.83 5.73 -5.30
CA THR A 142 -3.68 7.17 -5.03
C THR A 142 -2.22 7.57 -5.17
N ILE A 143 -1.95 8.56 -6.01
CA ILE A 143 -0.65 9.22 -6.13
C ILE A 143 -0.62 10.40 -5.17
N LEU A 144 0.47 10.56 -4.44
CA LEU A 144 0.63 11.68 -3.51
C LEU A 144 2.09 12.15 -3.45
N ARG A 145 2.24 13.40 -3.01
CA ARG A 145 3.53 13.99 -2.67
C ARG A 145 3.73 14.01 -1.15
N ASP A 146 4.86 13.53 -0.69
CA ASP A 146 5.31 13.68 0.70
C ASP A 146 6.75 14.22 0.69
N GLY A 147 6.92 15.47 1.07
CA GLY A 147 8.15 16.21 0.87
C GLY A 147 8.50 16.36 -0.61
N LYS A 148 9.70 15.92 -0.99
CA LYS A 148 10.19 15.96 -2.39
C LYS A 148 9.91 14.69 -3.20
N PHE A 149 9.30 13.68 -2.60
CA PHE A 149 9.07 12.38 -3.23
C PHE A 149 7.62 12.19 -3.62
N LEU A 150 7.42 11.47 -4.72
CA LEU A 150 6.12 10.94 -5.14
C LEU A 150 5.99 9.49 -4.65
N TYR A 151 4.84 9.19 -4.08
CA TYR A 151 4.49 7.87 -3.61
C TYR A 151 3.14 7.44 -4.15
N THR A 152 2.87 6.14 -4.07
CA THR A 152 1.53 5.61 -4.33
C THR A 152 1.04 4.81 -3.13
N VAL A 153 -0.28 4.79 -2.97
CA VAL A 153 -0.99 3.88 -2.08
C VAL A 153 -1.93 3.04 -2.93
N ILE A 154 -1.79 1.74 -2.84
CA ILE A 154 -2.57 0.77 -3.60
C ILE A 154 -3.65 0.19 -2.70
N ARG A 155 -4.90 0.12 -3.21
CA ARG A 155 -5.93 -0.75 -2.68
C ARG A 155 -6.08 -1.95 -3.60
N ALA A 156 -6.02 -3.16 -3.03
CA ALA A 156 -6.19 -4.38 -3.80
C ALA A 156 -7.25 -5.29 -3.16
N LEU A 157 -8.03 -5.94 -4.02
CA LEU A 157 -9.09 -6.87 -3.67
C LEU A 157 -8.78 -8.23 -4.30
N TRP A 158 -9.19 -9.32 -3.63
CA TRP A 158 -9.08 -10.65 -4.22
C TRP A 158 -10.08 -10.81 -5.36
N ASP A 159 -9.58 -10.91 -6.58
CA ASP A 159 -10.34 -11.21 -7.79
C ASP A 159 -9.45 -11.99 -8.77
N PRO A 160 -9.47 -13.34 -8.71
CA PRO A 160 -8.64 -14.16 -9.59
C PRO A 160 -9.06 -14.10 -11.07
N ALA A 161 -10.23 -13.51 -11.38
CA ALA A 161 -10.70 -13.29 -12.74
C ALA A 161 -10.26 -11.93 -13.31
N ALA A 162 -9.71 -11.05 -12.49
CA ALA A 162 -9.23 -9.74 -12.95
C ALA A 162 -8.14 -9.89 -14.04
N PRO A 163 -8.13 -9.03 -15.07
CA PRO A 163 -7.12 -9.08 -16.10
C PRO A 163 -5.73 -8.78 -15.50
N ARG A 164 -4.73 -9.53 -15.95
CA ARG A 164 -3.34 -9.29 -15.53
C ARG A 164 -2.83 -7.97 -16.08
N LEU A 165 -2.04 -7.30 -15.29
CA LEU A 165 -1.34 -6.08 -15.72
C LEU A 165 -0.28 -6.41 -16.77
N THR A 166 -0.19 -5.55 -17.78
CA THR A 166 0.91 -5.56 -18.74
C THR A 166 2.21 -5.03 -18.12
N PRO A 167 3.37 -5.17 -18.77
CA PRO A 167 4.61 -4.57 -18.30
C PRO A 167 4.49 -3.07 -18.00
N GLY A 168 3.79 -2.29 -18.82
CA GLY A 168 3.49 -0.87 -18.54
C GLY A 168 2.66 -0.69 -17.26
N GLY A 169 1.64 -1.53 -17.09
CA GLY A 169 0.77 -1.52 -15.91
C GLY A 169 1.50 -1.84 -14.58
N TRP A 170 2.64 -2.55 -14.62
CA TRP A 170 3.44 -2.74 -13.40
C TRP A 170 4.08 -1.43 -12.92
N TYR A 171 4.40 -0.51 -13.84
CA TYR A 171 5.00 0.79 -13.51
C TYR A 171 3.96 1.86 -13.25
N LEU A 172 2.85 1.83 -14.00
CA LEU A 172 1.74 2.77 -13.89
C LEU A 172 0.43 2.00 -14.10
N SER A 173 -0.25 1.66 -13.00
CA SER A 173 -1.47 0.86 -13.09
C SER A 173 -2.63 1.68 -13.70
N PRO A 174 -3.60 1.03 -14.37
CA PRO A 174 -4.79 1.72 -14.85
C PRO A 174 -5.57 2.46 -13.75
N ALA A 175 -5.57 1.94 -12.51
CA ALA A 175 -6.23 2.58 -11.37
C ALA A 175 -5.61 3.94 -11.00
N ALA A 176 -4.37 4.20 -11.42
CA ALA A 176 -3.72 5.50 -11.20
C ALA A 176 -4.33 6.63 -12.05
N LEU A 177 -5.06 6.31 -13.12
CA LEU A 177 -5.75 7.29 -13.98
C LEU A 177 -6.86 8.06 -13.26
N GLU A 178 -7.38 7.55 -12.15
CA GLU A 178 -8.40 8.24 -11.35
C GLU A 178 -7.84 9.43 -10.54
N ASN A 179 -6.52 9.61 -10.51
CA ASN A 179 -5.90 10.74 -9.83
C ASN A 179 -6.06 12.05 -10.62
N PRO A 180 -5.97 13.23 -9.95
CA PRO A 180 -5.95 14.51 -10.63
C PRO A 180 -4.89 14.55 -11.75
N PRO A 181 -5.21 15.14 -12.91
CA PRO A 181 -4.34 15.07 -14.10
C PRO A 181 -2.91 15.58 -13.86
N GLU A 182 -2.75 16.62 -13.04
CA GLU A 182 -1.45 17.23 -12.78
C GLU A 182 -0.51 16.26 -12.03
N ILE A 183 -0.99 15.62 -10.96
CA ILE A 183 -0.16 14.68 -10.19
C ILE A 183 0.05 13.38 -10.94
N TYR A 184 -0.93 12.95 -11.72
CA TYR A 184 -0.79 11.79 -12.60
C TYR A 184 0.29 12.03 -13.65
N ALA A 185 0.27 13.17 -14.36
CA ALA A 185 1.25 13.52 -15.37
C ALA A 185 2.67 13.59 -14.76
N GLU A 186 2.82 14.22 -13.61
CA GLU A 186 4.09 14.30 -12.91
C GLU A 186 4.63 12.91 -12.52
N TYR A 187 3.78 12.05 -11.99
CA TYR A 187 4.18 10.69 -11.63
C TYR A 187 4.52 9.84 -12.86
N ARG A 188 3.75 10.00 -13.94
CA ARG A 188 4.03 9.35 -15.22
C ARG A 188 5.40 9.77 -15.77
N ASP A 189 5.72 11.06 -15.76
CA ASP A 189 7.01 11.57 -16.20
C ASP A 189 8.16 11.05 -15.34
N TYR A 190 7.95 10.99 -14.02
CA TYR A 190 8.90 10.38 -13.09
C TYR A 190 9.17 8.90 -13.44
N VAL A 191 8.13 8.12 -13.73
CA VAL A 191 8.24 6.72 -14.12
C VAL A 191 8.97 6.56 -15.44
N LEU A 192 8.58 7.32 -16.48
CA LEU A 192 9.20 7.27 -17.80
C LEU A 192 10.69 7.63 -17.74
N ASN A 193 11.03 8.68 -17.02
CA ASN A 193 12.43 9.08 -16.84
C ASN A 193 13.25 8.01 -16.12
N GLY A 194 12.69 7.38 -15.08
CA GLY A 194 13.32 6.27 -14.36
C GLY A 194 13.59 5.06 -15.26
N LEU A 195 12.63 4.71 -16.14
CA LEU A 195 12.78 3.63 -17.13
C LEU A 195 13.88 3.97 -18.14
N ARG A 196 13.86 5.16 -18.72
CA ARG A 196 14.88 5.62 -19.70
C ARG A 196 16.28 5.62 -19.12
N ILE A 197 16.47 6.15 -17.90
CA ILE A 197 17.78 6.13 -17.22
C ILE A 197 18.26 4.70 -16.99
N THR A 198 17.38 3.80 -16.55
CA THR A 198 17.77 2.40 -16.33
C THR A 198 18.18 1.72 -17.62
N LEU A 199 17.40 1.90 -18.70
CA LEU A 199 17.63 1.27 -19.99
C LEU A 199 18.86 1.83 -20.71
N ALA A 200 19.30 3.05 -20.41
CA ALA A 200 20.56 3.61 -20.92
C ALA A 200 21.81 2.87 -20.39
N HIS A 201 21.69 2.16 -19.28
CA HIS A 201 22.81 1.48 -18.62
C HIS A 201 22.68 -0.05 -18.61
N GLN A 202 21.48 -0.58 -18.82
CA GLN A 202 21.22 -2.02 -18.73
C GLN A 202 20.10 -2.42 -19.70
N GLU A 203 20.38 -3.35 -20.60
CA GLU A 203 19.32 -3.96 -21.42
C GLU A 203 18.37 -4.80 -20.53
N ASN A 204 17.07 -4.53 -20.68
CA ASN A 204 16.02 -5.28 -20.01
C ASN A 204 14.75 -5.30 -20.88
N PRO A 205 14.41 -6.47 -21.48
CA PRO A 205 13.28 -6.56 -22.41
C PRO A 205 11.92 -6.21 -21.79
N GLU A 206 11.70 -6.54 -20.53
CA GLU A 206 10.44 -6.20 -19.83
C GLU A 206 10.30 -4.68 -19.63
N LYS A 207 11.41 -4.00 -19.26
CA LYS A 207 11.42 -2.54 -19.11
C LYS A 207 11.28 -1.82 -20.45
N HIS A 208 11.85 -2.37 -21.53
CA HIS A 208 11.63 -1.84 -22.87
C HIS A 208 10.16 -1.90 -23.28
N ARG A 209 9.51 -3.04 -23.07
CA ARG A 209 8.06 -3.17 -23.30
C ARG A 209 7.25 -2.19 -22.46
N ALA A 210 7.56 -2.07 -21.18
CA ALA A 210 6.89 -1.13 -20.30
C ALA A 210 7.02 0.32 -20.81
N LEU A 211 8.20 0.73 -21.22
CA LEU A 211 8.44 2.07 -21.76
C LEU A 211 7.62 2.29 -23.04
N GLN A 212 7.65 1.36 -24.00
CA GLN A 212 6.89 1.44 -25.24
C GLN A 212 5.38 1.54 -25.02
N GLU A 213 4.83 0.72 -24.12
CA GLU A 213 3.41 0.77 -23.77
C GLU A 213 3.00 2.12 -23.15
N LEU A 214 3.81 2.64 -22.22
CA LEU A 214 3.52 3.92 -21.56
C LEU A 214 3.71 5.14 -22.48
N GLU A 215 4.62 5.08 -23.45
CA GLU A 215 4.79 6.12 -24.47
C GLU A 215 3.68 6.07 -25.53
N GLY A 216 3.23 4.87 -25.94
CA GLY A 216 2.14 4.68 -26.89
C GLY A 216 0.79 5.19 -26.37
N GLN A 217 0.50 5.05 -25.07
CA GLN A 217 -0.71 5.58 -24.46
C GLN A 217 -0.82 7.13 -24.49
N ALA A 218 0.27 7.83 -24.79
CA ALA A 218 0.28 9.30 -24.88
C ALA A 218 -0.20 9.83 -26.23
N THR A 219 -0.32 8.98 -27.25
CA THR A 219 -0.75 9.38 -28.60
C THR A 219 -2.25 9.26 -28.86
N ASP A 220 -2.98 8.62 -27.92
CA ASP A 220 -4.41 8.35 -28.05
C ASP A 220 -5.31 9.23 -27.15
N THR A 221 -4.74 10.25 -26.48
CA THR A 221 -5.46 11.27 -25.68
C THR A 221 -5.27 12.67 -26.23
#